data_b8bfe9974ea80fc9d3571842e9506255
#
_entry.id   b8bfe9974ea80fc9d3571842e9506255
#
_cell.length_a   1.000
_cell.length_b   1.000
_cell.length_c   1.000
_cell.angle_alpha   90.00
_cell.angle_beta   90.00
_cell.angle_gamma   90.00
#
_symmetry.space_group_name_H-M   'P 1'
#
loop_
_entity.id
_entity.type
_entity.pdbx_description
1 polymer ?
#
loop_
_entity_poly.entity_id
_entity_poly.type
_entity_poly.pdbx_seq_one_letter_code
_entity_poly.pdbx_strand_id
1 'polypeptide(L)'
;KNLSGIAKLFVYFPLLGTENFGMDVIFHSKKFFPVEERNGLHLPVSNANVRSKYEQNTQVLDSLTEMVQQYYREHAENITNWVNISGLSFDCEHHKEDVTKDYFRTFKKKWSNFFQNLPMVDFGDRRISITESDIRFFSQEIISDFTDEKAGEVYFEALYDAAIVTNSMVARSEIIAWSNVVASWDELHPSLIGVEEIAKKLGACDNVSKSTLY
;
A
#
# COMPACT_ATOMS: atom_id res chain seq x y z
N LYS A 1 -4.48 15.74 5.83
CA LYS A 1 -3.10 16.28 5.95
C LYS A 1 -2.15 15.11 5.84
N ASN A 2 -1.14 15.23 4.98
CA ASN A 2 -0.05 14.26 4.88
C ASN A 2 0.75 14.28 6.20
N LEU A 3 1.01 13.10 6.78
CA LEU A 3 1.83 12.93 8.00
C LEU A 3 3.33 12.78 7.68
N SER A 4 3.77 13.14 6.48
CA SER A 4 5.18 13.13 6.08
C SER A 4 6.02 13.98 7.04
N GLY A 5 7.17 13.46 7.45
CA GLY A 5 8.08 14.13 8.40
C GLY A 5 7.60 14.17 9.86
N ILE A 6 6.49 13.50 10.18
CA ILE A 6 6.01 13.36 11.56
C ILE A 6 6.38 11.97 12.07
N ALA A 7 6.97 11.90 13.28
CA ALA A 7 7.21 10.63 13.94
C ALA A 7 5.93 9.81 14.04
N LYS A 8 6.00 8.52 13.76
CA LYS A 8 4.84 7.61 13.77
C LYS A 8 4.65 6.89 15.11
N LEU A 9 5.69 6.84 15.93
CA LEU A 9 5.65 6.16 17.22
C LEU A 9 5.89 7.16 18.36
N PHE A 10 5.06 7.04 19.39
CA PHE A 10 5.11 7.90 20.57
C PHE A 10 5.03 7.06 21.84
N VAL A 11 5.84 7.44 22.85
CA VAL A 11 5.69 6.99 24.24
C VAL A 11 5.04 8.11 25.05
N TYR A 12 5.82 8.98 25.68
CA TYR A 12 5.40 10.29 26.22
C TYR A 12 5.88 11.43 25.31
N PHE A 13 6.74 11.12 24.38
CA PHE A 13 7.39 12.00 23.42
C PHE A 13 7.49 11.28 22.08
N PRO A 14 7.68 11.99 20.98
CA PRO A 14 7.91 11.38 19.69
C PRO A 14 9.23 10.60 19.68
N LEU A 15 9.23 9.43 19.04
CA LEU A 15 10.45 8.69 18.74
C LEU A 15 10.96 9.19 17.38
N LEU A 16 11.92 10.11 17.43
CA LEU A 16 12.52 10.71 16.23
C LEU A 16 13.26 9.62 15.43
N GLY A 17 13.04 9.57 14.10
CA GLY A 17 13.52 8.48 13.25
C GLY A 17 12.43 7.46 12.89
N THR A 18 11.21 7.62 13.45
CA THR A 18 10.06 6.77 13.08
C THR A 18 9.12 7.43 12.06
N GLU A 19 9.56 8.48 11.40
CA GLU A 19 8.82 9.19 10.35
C GLU A 19 8.47 8.25 9.20
N ASN A 20 9.35 7.29 8.92
CA ASN A 20 9.22 6.28 7.86
C ASN A 20 8.79 4.90 8.41
N PHE A 21 7.94 4.86 9.44
CA PHE A 21 7.46 3.58 10.01
C PHE A 21 6.55 2.78 9.07
N GLY A 22 6.49 3.14 7.82
CA GLY A 22 5.89 2.34 6.76
C GLY A 22 4.39 2.54 6.55
N MET A 23 3.72 3.41 7.32
CA MET A 23 2.30 3.69 7.16
C MET A 23 1.91 5.05 7.75
N ASP A 24 0.79 5.59 7.29
CA ASP A 24 0.30 6.91 7.72
C ASP A 24 -0.60 6.86 8.96
N VAL A 25 -0.12 6.15 10.00
CA VAL A 25 -0.77 6.01 11.31
C VAL A 25 0.21 6.39 12.41
N ILE A 26 -0.26 7.14 13.40
CA ILE A 26 0.51 7.45 14.60
C ILE A 26 0.08 6.51 15.72
N PHE A 27 1.03 5.72 16.21
CA PHE A 27 0.83 4.84 17.36
C PHE A 27 1.36 5.50 18.64
N HIS A 28 0.53 5.59 19.65
CA HIS A 28 0.91 6.11 20.96
C HIS A 28 0.62 5.10 22.06
N SER A 29 1.64 4.75 22.85
CA SER A 29 1.45 3.93 24.04
C SER A 29 2.53 4.18 25.09
N LYS A 30 2.10 4.38 26.33
CA LYS A 30 3.00 4.43 27.50
C LYS A 30 3.68 3.09 27.79
N LYS A 31 3.20 2.01 27.18
CA LYS A 31 3.72 0.65 27.36
C LYS A 31 4.85 0.31 26.38
N PHE A 32 5.16 1.19 25.45
CA PHE A 32 6.30 0.99 24.55
C PHE A 32 7.63 1.11 25.28
N PHE A 33 8.56 0.23 24.94
CA PHE A 33 9.97 0.30 25.31
C PHE A 33 10.80 0.85 24.16
N PRO A 34 11.18 2.14 24.19
CA PRO A 34 12.05 2.71 23.18
C PRO A 34 13.48 2.16 23.34
N VAL A 35 14.25 2.21 22.24
CA VAL A 35 15.70 2.04 22.30
C VAL A 35 16.36 3.21 23.06
N GLU A 36 17.63 3.06 23.47
CA GLU A 36 18.32 4.06 24.30
C GLU A 36 18.42 5.42 23.59
N GLU A 37 18.63 5.43 22.27
CA GLU A 37 18.69 6.63 21.43
C GLU A 37 17.35 7.31 21.25
N ARG A 38 16.23 6.69 21.68
CA ARG A 38 14.86 7.18 21.53
C ARG A 38 14.42 7.47 20.08
N ASN A 39 15.03 6.78 19.13
CA ASN A 39 14.75 6.89 17.69
C ASN A 39 13.97 5.70 17.15
N GLY A 40 13.47 4.81 18.00
CA GLY A 40 12.69 3.64 17.64
C GLY A 40 12.28 2.81 18.84
N LEU A 41 11.71 1.65 18.58
CA LEU A 41 11.33 0.64 19.56
C LEU A 41 12.32 -0.54 19.52
N HIS A 42 12.46 -1.23 20.66
CA HIS A 42 13.01 -2.58 20.61
C HIS A 42 12.07 -3.45 19.76
N LEU A 43 12.56 -3.95 18.64
CA LEU A 43 11.89 -4.88 17.73
C LEU A 43 12.54 -6.25 17.83
N PRO A 44 11.93 -7.31 17.27
CA PRO A 44 12.51 -8.65 17.31
C PRO A 44 13.93 -8.68 16.78
N VAL A 45 14.84 -9.17 17.61
CA VAL A 45 16.27 -9.34 17.32
C VAL A 45 16.74 -10.66 17.92
N SER A 46 17.86 -11.18 17.44
CA SER A 46 18.44 -12.45 17.94
C SER A 46 18.98 -12.35 19.38
N ASN A 47 19.15 -11.14 19.90
CA ASN A 47 19.67 -10.91 21.25
C ASN A 47 18.61 -11.19 22.33
N ALA A 48 18.82 -12.25 23.11
CA ALA A 48 17.92 -12.66 24.20
C ALA A 48 17.77 -11.62 25.33
N ASN A 49 18.77 -10.75 25.55
CA ASN A 49 18.73 -9.79 26.65
C ASN A 49 17.65 -8.73 26.55
N VAL A 50 17.17 -8.46 25.36
CA VAL A 50 16.08 -7.47 25.09
C VAL A 50 14.75 -8.14 24.77
N ARG A 51 14.65 -9.46 24.90
CA ARG A 51 13.51 -10.26 24.48
C ARG A 51 12.19 -9.77 25.08
N SER A 52 12.12 -9.58 26.38
CA SER A 52 10.89 -9.12 27.05
C SER A 52 10.43 -7.73 26.56
N LYS A 53 11.38 -6.85 26.20
CA LYS A 53 11.07 -5.50 25.69
C LYS A 53 10.45 -5.57 24.30
N TYR A 54 11.04 -6.32 23.38
CA TYR A 54 10.47 -6.42 22.03
C TYR A 54 9.18 -7.24 22.00
N GLU A 55 9.05 -8.30 22.81
CA GLU A 55 7.79 -9.05 22.92
C GLU A 55 6.64 -8.15 23.41
N GLN A 56 6.91 -7.28 24.40
CA GLN A 56 5.92 -6.32 24.83
C GLN A 56 5.60 -5.29 23.73
N ASN A 57 6.61 -4.77 23.02
CA ASN A 57 6.39 -3.81 21.94
C ASN A 57 5.56 -4.40 20.80
N THR A 58 5.83 -5.64 20.39
CA THR A 58 5.06 -6.32 19.34
C THR A 58 3.63 -6.56 19.78
N GLN A 59 3.38 -6.98 21.01
CA GLN A 59 2.01 -7.13 21.55
C GLN A 59 1.24 -5.80 21.57
N VAL A 60 1.91 -4.71 21.95
CA VAL A 60 1.28 -3.37 21.96
C VAL A 60 1.00 -2.92 20.54
N LEU A 61 1.93 -3.09 19.59
CA LEU A 61 1.72 -2.76 18.19
C LEU A 61 0.58 -3.57 17.57
N ASP A 62 0.50 -4.87 17.88
CA ASP A 62 -0.58 -5.72 17.41
C ASP A 62 -1.94 -5.25 17.94
N SER A 63 -2.04 -4.96 19.24
CA SER A 63 -3.29 -4.45 19.84
C SER A 63 -3.71 -3.12 19.24
N LEU A 64 -2.78 -2.19 19.04
CA LEU A 64 -3.06 -0.90 18.41
C LEU A 64 -3.45 -1.05 16.93
N THR A 65 -2.80 -1.98 16.22
CA THR A 65 -3.16 -2.33 14.84
C THR A 65 -4.61 -2.82 14.75
N GLU A 66 -5.02 -3.71 15.63
CA GLU A 66 -6.39 -4.21 15.66
C GLU A 66 -7.41 -3.10 15.93
N MET A 67 -7.11 -2.19 16.86
CA MET A 67 -7.95 -1.01 17.13
C MET A 67 -8.10 -0.10 15.89
N VAL A 68 -7.00 0.19 15.19
CA VAL A 68 -7.03 1.01 13.96
C VAL A 68 -7.78 0.30 12.85
N GLN A 69 -7.57 -1.00 12.66
CA GLN A 69 -8.27 -1.78 11.65
C GLN A 69 -9.77 -1.85 11.94
N GLN A 70 -10.17 -1.97 13.22
CA GLN A 70 -11.56 -1.91 13.62
C GLN A 70 -12.17 -0.54 13.31
N TYR A 71 -11.48 0.54 13.69
CA TYR A 71 -11.92 1.90 13.37
C TYR A 71 -12.11 2.11 11.87
N TYR A 72 -11.20 1.61 11.04
CA TYR A 72 -11.31 1.71 9.59
C TYR A 72 -12.50 0.92 9.03
N ARG A 73 -12.80 -0.27 9.57
CA ARG A 73 -14.01 -1.03 9.16
C ARG A 73 -15.30 -0.30 9.51
N GLU A 74 -15.36 0.27 10.72
CA GLU A 74 -16.56 0.95 11.21
C GLU A 74 -16.83 2.28 10.50
N HIS A 75 -15.78 2.92 9.98
CA HIS A 75 -15.85 4.25 9.39
C HIS A 75 -15.45 4.30 7.92
N ALA A 76 -15.38 3.17 7.24
CA ALA A 76 -14.89 3.09 5.87
C ALA A 76 -15.61 4.06 4.91
N GLU A 77 -16.92 4.21 5.07
CA GLU A 77 -17.74 5.09 4.24
C GLU A 77 -17.43 6.59 4.43
N ASN A 78 -16.95 6.95 5.62
CA ASN A 78 -16.66 8.34 5.97
C ASN A 78 -15.23 8.78 5.60
N ILE A 79 -14.36 7.84 5.28
CA ILE A 79 -12.97 8.09 4.91
C ILE A 79 -12.91 8.34 3.41
N THR A 80 -12.49 9.53 3.00
CA THR A 80 -12.45 9.95 1.58
C THR A 80 -11.06 9.85 0.96
N ASN A 81 -10.01 9.58 1.74
CA ASN A 81 -8.62 9.66 1.27
C ASN A 81 -7.87 8.33 1.45
N TRP A 82 -8.48 7.24 0.99
CA TRP A 82 -7.93 5.90 1.12
C TRP A 82 -6.58 5.73 0.42
N VAL A 83 -6.39 6.35 -0.73
CA VAL A 83 -5.12 6.33 -1.48
C VAL A 83 -3.94 6.73 -0.60
N ASN A 84 -4.08 7.79 0.22
CA ASN A 84 -2.99 8.24 1.08
C ASN A 84 -2.83 7.41 2.36
N ILE A 85 -3.90 6.76 2.80
CA ILE A 85 -3.91 6.00 4.06
C ILE A 85 -3.40 4.57 3.86
N SER A 86 -3.72 3.96 2.71
CA SER A 86 -3.51 2.54 2.47
C SER A 86 -2.17 2.19 1.82
N GLY A 87 -1.38 3.19 1.41
CA GLY A 87 -0.01 2.96 0.94
C GLY A 87 0.89 2.44 2.06
N LEU A 88 1.72 1.44 1.76
CA LEU A 88 2.66 0.83 2.70
C LEU A 88 4.09 1.01 2.21
N SER A 89 4.94 1.62 3.03
CA SER A 89 6.34 1.91 2.70
C SER A 89 7.32 1.27 3.69
N PHE A 90 7.00 0.08 4.20
CA PHE A 90 7.89 -0.66 5.10
C PHE A 90 9.17 -1.07 4.38
N ASP A 91 10.29 -0.56 4.85
CA ASP A 91 11.61 -0.94 4.37
C ASP A 91 12.10 -2.20 5.08
N CYS A 92 11.61 -3.35 4.64
CA CYS A 92 11.90 -4.62 5.29
C CYS A 92 13.37 -5.04 5.09
N GLU A 93 14.03 -4.63 4.01
CA GLU A 93 15.34 -5.15 3.63
C GLU A 93 16.51 -4.40 4.27
N HIS A 94 16.32 -3.15 4.69
CA HIS A 94 17.38 -2.36 5.36
C HIS A 94 17.68 -2.79 6.80
N HIS A 95 16.88 -3.67 7.38
CA HIS A 95 17.17 -4.21 8.70
C HIS A 95 18.32 -5.20 8.63
N LYS A 96 19.21 -5.14 9.65
CA LYS A 96 20.42 -5.98 9.70
C LYS A 96 20.12 -7.44 10.03
N GLU A 97 19.08 -7.69 10.81
CA GLU A 97 18.74 -9.03 11.31
C GLU A 97 17.55 -9.62 10.59
N ASP A 98 17.63 -10.86 10.18
CA ASP A 98 16.55 -11.56 9.45
C ASP A 98 15.26 -11.65 10.28
N VAL A 99 15.38 -11.83 11.59
CA VAL A 99 14.22 -11.84 12.51
C VAL A 99 13.44 -10.53 12.45
N THR A 100 14.14 -9.39 12.36
CA THR A 100 13.52 -8.06 12.22
C THR A 100 12.89 -7.89 10.84
N LYS A 101 13.56 -8.36 9.79
CA LYS A 101 13.00 -8.35 8.41
C LYS A 101 11.70 -9.14 8.35
N ASP A 102 11.70 -10.35 8.89
CA ASP A 102 10.53 -11.24 8.90
C ASP A 102 9.37 -10.65 9.71
N TYR A 103 9.66 -9.96 10.80
CA TYR A 103 8.66 -9.21 11.55
C TYR A 103 7.99 -8.15 10.67
N PHE A 104 8.77 -7.29 9.99
CA PHE A 104 8.21 -6.24 9.14
C PHE A 104 7.51 -6.79 7.91
N ARG A 105 8.00 -7.86 7.29
CA ARG A 105 7.30 -8.55 6.19
C ARG A 105 5.94 -9.07 6.65
N THR A 106 5.89 -9.70 7.84
CA THR A 106 4.65 -10.19 8.43
C THR A 106 3.69 -9.05 8.77
N PHE A 107 4.21 -7.97 9.34
CA PHE A 107 3.43 -6.78 9.69
C PHE A 107 2.88 -6.08 8.44
N LYS A 108 3.70 -5.91 7.41
CA LYS A 108 3.27 -5.41 6.08
C LYS A 108 2.18 -6.28 5.49
N LYS A 109 2.35 -7.61 5.50
CA LYS A 109 1.35 -8.56 4.99
C LYS A 109 0.01 -8.49 5.75
N LYS A 110 0.05 -8.31 7.08
CA LYS A 110 -1.16 -8.12 7.90
C LYS A 110 -1.95 -6.88 7.43
N TRP A 111 -1.27 -5.78 7.15
CA TRP A 111 -1.89 -4.54 6.68
C TRP A 111 -2.36 -4.62 5.23
N SER A 112 -1.56 -5.18 4.31
CA SER A 112 -1.97 -5.35 2.93
C SER A 112 -3.22 -6.23 2.81
N ASN A 113 -3.25 -7.36 3.52
CA ASN A 113 -4.43 -8.24 3.57
C ASN A 113 -5.67 -7.51 4.12
N PHE A 114 -5.49 -6.65 5.10
CA PHE A 114 -6.58 -5.85 5.64
C PHE A 114 -7.12 -4.87 4.59
N PHE A 115 -6.26 -4.09 3.96
CA PHE A 115 -6.68 -3.09 2.97
C PHE A 115 -7.30 -3.72 1.73
N GLN A 116 -6.78 -4.86 1.24
CA GLN A 116 -7.34 -5.55 0.08
C GLN A 116 -8.81 -5.95 0.26
N ASN A 117 -9.22 -6.25 1.48
CA ASN A 117 -10.58 -6.69 1.82
C ASN A 117 -11.52 -5.55 2.23
N LEU A 118 -11.01 -4.31 2.30
CA LEU A 118 -11.83 -3.16 2.72
C LEU A 118 -12.45 -2.48 1.49
N PRO A 119 -13.74 -2.10 1.51
CA PRO A 119 -14.37 -1.37 0.42
C PRO A 119 -13.91 0.09 0.42
N MET A 120 -12.81 0.38 -0.25
CA MET A 120 -12.16 1.69 -0.25
C MET A 120 -11.92 2.28 -1.63
N VAL A 121 -12.09 1.50 -2.70
CA VAL A 121 -11.92 1.96 -4.08
C VAL A 121 -13.25 2.44 -4.62
N ASP A 122 -13.33 3.71 -5.02
CA ASP A 122 -14.51 4.29 -5.63
C ASP A 122 -14.69 3.70 -7.05
N PHE A 123 -15.83 3.07 -7.30
CA PHE A 123 -16.16 2.45 -8.59
C PHE A 123 -17.62 2.70 -8.94
N GLY A 124 -17.84 3.71 -9.79
CA GLY A 124 -19.18 4.16 -10.14
C GLY A 124 -19.89 4.84 -8.98
N ASP A 125 -20.97 4.25 -8.53
CA ASP A 125 -21.83 4.75 -7.44
C ASP A 125 -21.56 4.08 -6.07
N ARG A 126 -20.58 3.18 -6.02
CA ARG A 126 -20.25 2.41 -4.79
C ARG A 126 -18.76 2.28 -4.59
N ARG A 127 -18.40 1.93 -3.36
CA ARG A 127 -17.05 1.47 -3.02
C ARG A 127 -16.95 -0.05 -3.07
N ILE A 128 -15.84 -0.53 -3.57
CA ILE A 128 -15.54 -1.96 -3.69
C ILE A 128 -14.21 -2.29 -3.02
N SER A 129 -14.07 -3.53 -2.60
CA SER A 129 -12.78 -4.09 -2.19
C SER A 129 -12.04 -4.66 -3.41
N ILE A 130 -10.72 -4.71 -3.32
CA ILE A 130 -9.89 -5.23 -4.42
C ILE A 130 -10.07 -6.74 -4.56
N THR A 131 -10.25 -7.46 -3.45
CA THR A 131 -10.41 -8.92 -3.47
C THR A 131 -11.78 -9.39 -3.97
N GLU A 132 -12.81 -8.56 -3.87
CA GLU A 132 -14.17 -8.89 -4.30
C GLU A 132 -14.50 -8.41 -5.72
N SER A 133 -13.50 -7.89 -6.44
CA SER A 133 -13.71 -7.29 -7.75
C SER A 133 -12.67 -7.76 -8.76
N ASP A 134 -13.04 -7.70 -10.04
CA ASP A 134 -12.12 -7.89 -11.16
C ASP A 134 -11.38 -6.61 -11.56
N ILE A 135 -11.35 -5.63 -10.65
CA ILE A 135 -10.69 -4.34 -10.93
C ILE A 135 -9.19 -4.54 -11.14
N ARG A 136 -8.64 -3.80 -12.11
CA ARG A 136 -7.22 -3.85 -12.46
C ARG A 136 -6.56 -2.49 -12.32
N PHE A 137 -5.27 -2.54 -12.04
CA PHE A 137 -4.39 -1.39 -11.87
C PHE A 137 -3.14 -1.60 -12.75
N PHE A 138 -2.45 -0.54 -13.06
CA PHE A 138 -1.22 -0.64 -13.86
C PHE A 138 -0.05 -1.14 -13.02
N SER A 139 0.79 -1.99 -13.61
CA SER A 139 2.07 -2.40 -13.01
C SER A 139 3.03 -1.21 -12.91
N GLN A 140 4.05 -1.33 -12.02
CA GLN A 140 5.07 -0.28 -11.86
C GLN A 140 5.88 -0.05 -13.13
N GLU A 141 6.04 -1.05 -13.98
CA GLU A 141 6.67 -0.94 -15.29
C GLU A 141 5.94 0.10 -16.17
N ILE A 142 4.60 -0.01 -16.24
CA ILE A 142 3.78 0.97 -16.98
C ILE A 142 3.90 2.37 -16.37
N ILE A 143 3.85 2.48 -15.03
CA ILE A 143 3.86 3.78 -14.35
C ILE A 143 5.20 4.48 -14.54
N SER A 144 6.32 3.76 -14.53
CA SER A 144 7.65 4.34 -14.72
C SER A 144 7.82 4.98 -16.10
N ASP A 145 7.15 4.46 -17.12
CA ASP A 145 7.20 4.99 -18.49
C ASP A 145 6.48 6.34 -18.65
N PHE A 146 5.61 6.72 -17.68
CA PHE A 146 4.88 8.00 -17.74
C PHE A 146 5.67 9.20 -17.19
N THR A 147 6.89 9.01 -16.74
CA THR A 147 7.72 10.08 -16.14
C THR A 147 8.33 11.05 -17.18
N ASP A 148 8.20 10.78 -18.48
CA ASP A 148 8.63 11.67 -19.55
C ASP A 148 7.47 12.57 -20.03
N GLU A 149 7.52 13.88 -19.68
CA GLU A 149 6.40 14.83 -19.58
C GLU A 149 5.47 14.99 -20.80
N LYS A 150 5.87 14.63 -22.02
CA LYS A 150 5.01 14.79 -23.21
C LYS A 150 4.68 13.49 -23.93
N ALA A 151 5.63 12.61 -24.08
CA ALA A 151 5.39 11.30 -24.68
C ALA A 151 4.58 10.41 -23.73
N GLY A 152 4.79 10.56 -22.42
CA GLY A 152 4.10 9.84 -21.38
C GLY A 152 2.60 10.06 -21.34
N GLU A 153 2.11 11.31 -21.55
CA GLU A 153 0.69 11.62 -21.47
C GLU A 153 -0.10 10.96 -22.63
N VAL A 154 0.40 11.05 -23.84
CA VAL A 154 -0.25 10.42 -25.01
C VAL A 154 -0.23 8.89 -24.89
N TYR A 155 0.87 8.33 -24.45
CA TYR A 155 1.00 6.89 -24.22
C TYR A 155 0.07 6.40 -23.12
N PHE A 156 -0.03 7.14 -22.01
CA PHE A 156 -0.94 6.85 -20.92
C PHE A 156 -2.40 6.82 -21.39
N GLU A 157 -2.83 7.85 -22.13
CA GLU A 157 -4.20 7.94 -22.64
C GLU A 157 -4.53 6.73 -23.52
N ALA A 158 -3.68 6.42 -24.49
CA ALA A 158 -3.89 5.29 -25.39
C ALA A 158 -3.91 3.94 -24.64
N LEU A 159 -3.03 3.77 -23.66
CA LEU A 159 -2.95 2.54 -22.88
C LEU A 159 -4.14 2.38 -21.94
N TYR A 160 -4.60 3.48 -21.31
CA TYR A 160 -5.80 3.45 -20.49
C TYR A 160 -7.03 3.10 -21.30
N ASP A 161 -7.22 3.73 -22.47
CA ASP A 161 -8.32 3.44 -23.38
C ASP A 161 -8.31 1.97 -23.86
N ALA A 162 -7.13 1.43 -24.13
CA ALA A 162 -6.98 0.02 -24.45
C ALA A 162 -7.33 -0.89 -23.25
N ALA A 163 -6.92 -0.52 -22.05
CA ALA A 163 -7.15 -1.31 -20.85
C ALA A 163 -8.63 -1.38 -20.45
N ILE A 164 -9.39 -0.28 -20.55
CA ILE A 164 -10.82 -0.25 -20.18
C ILE A 164 -11.71 -1.10 -21.11
N VAL A 165 -11.26 -1.38 -22.33
CA VAL A 165 -12.00 -2.25 -23.26
C VAL A 165 -12.08 -3.69 -22.76
N THR A 166 -11.08 -4.13 -22.03
CA THR A 166 -10.90 -5.54 -21.64
C THR A 166 -10.88 -5.79 -20.13
N ASN A 167 -10.87 -4.73 -19.32
CA ASN A 167 -10.76 -4.82 -17.87
C ASN A 167 -11.66 -3.80 -17.18
N SER A 168 -12.03 -4.10 -15.94
CA SER A 168 -12.61 -3.12 -15.03
C SER A 168 -11.48 -2.27 -14.43
N MET A 169 -11.49 -0.97 -14.68
CA MET A 169 -10.47 -0.03 -14.24
C MET A 169 -11.08 1.05 -13.34
N VAL A 170 -10.34 1.57 -12.39
CA VAL A 170 -10.71 2.79 -11.65
C VAL A 170 -10.71 4.00 -12.59
N ALA A 171 -11.30 5.12 -12.13
CA ALA A 171 -11.30 6.36 -12.91
C ALA A 171 -9.86 6.75 -13.33
N ARG A 172 -9.75 7.28 -14.57
CA ARG A 172 -8.45 7.68 -15.15
C ARG A 172 -7.63 8.60 -14.25
N SER A 173 -8.28 9.53 -13.56
CA SER A 173 -7.64 10.46 -12.63
C SER A 173 -7.04 9.80 -11.38
N GLU A 174 -7.45 8.57 -11.06
CA GLU A 174 -7.05 7.88 -9.83
C GLU A 174 -6.15 6.67 -10.08
N ILE A 175 -6.09 6.18 -11.33
CA ILE A 175 -5.43 4.92 -11.67
C ILE A 175 -3.95 4.89 -11.25
N ILE A 176 -3.20 5.96 -11.48
CA ILE A 176 -1.77 6.03 -11.11
C ILE A 176 -1.60 5.96 -9.59
N ALA A 177 -2.41 6.70 -8.86
CA ALA A 177 -2.36 6.74 -7.40
C ALA A 177 -2.69 5.38 -6.78
N TRP A 178 -3.77 4.74 -7.24
CA TRP A 178 -4.15 3.39 -6.80
C TRP A 178 -3.14 2.32 -7.23
N SER A 179 -2.58 2.42 -8.42
CA SER A 179 -1.53 1.49 -8.87
C SER A 179 -0.31 1.53 -7.97
N ASN A 180 0.13 2.73 -7.56
CA ASN A 180 1.22 2.89 -6.58
C ASN A 180 0.87 2.29 -5.21
N VAL A 181 -0.36 2.46 -4.75
CA VAL A 181 -0.84 1.88 -3.50
C VAL A 181 -0.81 0.35 -3.57
N VAL A 182 -1.40 -0.24 -4.60
CA VAL A 182 -1.45 -1.71 -4.76
C VAL A 182 -0.05 -2.30 -4.89
N ALA A 183 0.83 -1.67 -5.67
CA ALA A 183 2.23 -2.08 -5.79
C ALA A 183 3.02 -1.94 -4.48
N SER A 184 2.65 -1.00 -3.61
CA SER A 184 3.26 -0.86 -2.29
C SER A 184 2.96 -2.04 -1.37
N TRP A 185 1.85 -2.75 -1.58
CA TRP A 185 1.51 -3.96 -0.83
C TRP A 185 2.32 -5.16 -1.31
N ASP A 186 2.33 -5.36 -2.63
CA ASP A 186 3.10 -6.40 -3.31
C ASP A 186 3.30 -5.96 -4.77
N GLU A 187 4.54 -5.83 -5.21
CA GLU A 187 4.88 -5.43 -6.59
C GLU A 187 4.34 -6.39 -7.65
N LEU A 188 4.08 -7.64 -7.28
CA LEU A 188 3.50 -8.68 -8.14
C LEU A 188 2.03 -8.97 -7.82
N HIS A 189 1.31 -7.99 -7.26
CA HIS A 189 -0.10 -8.17 -6.89
C HIS A 189 -0.94 -8.62 -8.10
N PRO A 190 -1.82 -9.62 -7.95
CA PRO A 190 -2.60 -10.18 -9.08
C PRO A 190 -3.51 -9.17 -9.79
N SER A 191 -3.87 -8.08 -9.13
CA SER A 191 -4.66 -6.99 -9.74
C SER A 191 -3.83 -6.01 -10.56
N LEU A 192 -2.50 -6.10 -10.53
CA LEU A 192 -1.62 -5.31 -11.40
C LEU A 192 -1.48 -5.97 -12.76
N ILE A 193 -1.66 -5.19 -13.82
CA ILE A 193 -1.55 -5.65 -15.20
C ILE A 193 -0.44 -4.91 -15.94
N GLY A 194 0.31 -5.65 -16.77
CA GLY A 194 1.32 -5.13 -17.67
C GLY A 194 0.80 -4.94 -19.10
N VAL A 195 1.63 -4.32 -19.93
CA VAL A 195 1.34 -4.08 -21.38
C VAL A 195 1.03 -5.38 -22.11
N GLU A 196 1.76 -6.46 -21.83
CA GLU A 196 1.59 -7.76 -22.50
C GLU A 196 0.19 -8.35 -22.23
N GLU A 197 -0.31 -8.22 -21.00
CA GLU A 197 -1.64 -8.73 -20.64
C GLU A 197 -2.74 -7.93 -21.37
N ILE A 198 -2.60 -6.61 -21.42
CA ILE A 198 -3.54 -5.74 -22.15
C ILE A 198 -3.53 -6.10 -23.63
N ALA A 199 -2.36 -6.20 -24.25
CA ALA A 199 -2.22 -6.56 -25.65
C ALA A 199 -2.79 -7.96 -25.95
N LYS A 200 -2.57 -8.94 -25.09
CA LYS A 200 -3.12 -10.30 -25.24
C LYS A 200 -4.64 -10.29 -25.17
N LYS A 201 -5.24 -9.56 -24.25
CA LYS A 201 -6.71 -9.46 -24.13
C LYS A 201 -7.32 -8.75 -25.32
N LEU A 202 -6.70 -7.67 -25.81
CA LEU A 202 -7.14 -6.97 -27.02
C LEU A 202 -7.09 -7.89 -28.25
N GLY A 203 -6.03 -8.66 -28.41
CA GLY A 203 -5.89 -9.63 -29.51
C GLY A 203 -6.89 -10.79 -29.46
N ALA A 204 -7.43 -11.08 -28.29
CA ALA A 204 -8.47 -12.09 -28.09
C ALA A 204 -9.90 -11.54 -28.31
N CYS A 205 -10.08 -10.21 -28.37
CA CYS A 205 -11.36 -9.58 -28.64
C CYS A 205 -11.61 -9.52 -30.15
N ASP A 206 -12.48 -10.36 -30.69
CA ASP A 206 -12.83 -10.44 -32.12
C ASP A 206 -13.40 -9.14 -32.71
N ASN A 207 -13.66 -8.12 -31.91
CA ASN A 207 -14.32 -6.86 -32.29
C ASN A 207 -13.41 -5.61 -32.21
N VAL A 208 -12.14 -5.75 -31.92
CA VAL A 208 -11.22 -4.60 -31.97
C VAL A 208 -10.87 -4.33 -33.42
N SER A 209 -11.54 -3.37 -34.05
CA SER A 209 -11.17 -2.94 -35.37
C SER A 209 -9.73 -2.44 -35.36
N LYS A 210 -8.89 -2.92 -36.30
CA LYS A 210 -7.48 -2.51 -36.47
C LYS A 210 -7.25 -0.99 -36.59
N SER A 211 -8.31 -0.20 -36.67
CA SER A 211 -8.30 1.27 -36.71
C SER A 211 -8.00 1.95 -35.39
N THR A 212 -7.98 1.23 -34.26
CA THR A 212 -7.71 1.80 -32.93
C THR A 212 -6.22 1.70 -32.55
N LEU A 213 -5.40 1.07 -33.39
CA LEU A 213 -3.95 0.85 -33.13
C LEU A 213 -3.01 1.71 -34.01
N TYR A 214 -3.54 2.72 -34.72
CA TYR A 214 -2.75 3.66 -35.53
C TYR A 214 -3.10 5.10 -35.22
#